data_0d8e7138475da27ea70fce080cb3e4ee
#
_entry.id   0d8e7138475da27ea70fce080cb3e4ee
#
_cell.length_a   1.000
_cell.length_b   1.000
_cell.length_c   1.000
_cell.angle_alpha   90.00
_cell.angle_beta   90.00
_cell.angle_gamma   90.00
#
_symmetry.space_group_name_H-M   'P 1'
#
loop_
_entity.id
_entity.type
_entity.pdbx_description
1 polymer ?
#
loop_
_entity_poly.entity_id
_entity_poly.type
_entity_poly.pdbx_seq_one_letter_code
_entity_poly.pdbx_strand_id
1 'polypeptide(L)'
;MVYWLLSVFIGFLVWSNISPHDQTGTQLQDSTLSQRAIQTVRYINNINDWRYNNPSQKDGVIPDSAFGWSSLPALHNVLQADRVYVYQPDQPGLMSALLAQSRHSALVGKVVARRLLDSFGNDMQVNVPDSITDGSLVYLN
;
A
#
# COMPACT_ATOMS: atom_id res chain seq x y z
N MET A 1 31.03 -49.05 -15.87
CA MET A 1 31.02 -48.22 -14.63
C MET A 1 30.92 -46.72 -14.91
N VAL A 2 31.50 -46.23 -16.00
CA VAL A 2 31.48 -44.78 -16.34
C VAL A 2 30.10 -44.30 -16.74
N TYR A 3 29.28 -45.10 -17.35
CA TYR A 3 27.92 -44.73 -17.81
C TYR A 3 26.93 -44.50 -16.65
N TRP A 4 27.16 -45.13 -15.52
CA TRP A 4 26.31 -44.94 -14.33
C TRP A 4 26.51 -43.57 -13.69
N LEU A 5 27.75 -43.10 -13.64
CA LEU A 5 28.09 -41.75 -13.18
C LEU A 5 27.53 -40.67 -14.09
N LEU A 6 27.53 -40.94 -15.42
CA LEU A 6 27.00 -40.00 -16.40
C LEU A 6 25.46 -39.83 -16.28
N SER A 7 24.74 -40.93 -16.02
CA SER A 7 23.30 -40.88 -15.84
C SER A 7 22.89 -40.17 -14.54
N VAL A 8 23.63 -40.32 -13.46
CA VAL A 8 23.41 -39.59 -12.20
C VAL A 8 23.69 -38.09 -12.37
N PHE A 9 24.73 -37.74 -13.14
CA PHE A 9 25.08 -36.36 -13.41
C PHE A 9 24.04 -35.65 -14.29
N ILE A 10 23.53 -36.33 -15.31
CA ILE A 10 22.44 -35.81 -16.14
C ILE A 10 21.16 -35.68 -15.32
N GLY A 11 20.83 -36.63 -14.46
CA GLY A 11 19.68 -36.54 -13.53
C GLY A 11 19.80 -35.36 -12.58
N PHE A 12 20.96 -35.05 -12.07
CA PHE A 12 21.21 -33.91 -11.22
C PHE A 12 21.09 -32.57 -11.97
N LEU A 13 21.62 -32.51 -13.20
CA LEU A 13 21.45 -31.30 -14.05
C LEU A 13 20.00 -31.04 -14.44
N VAL A 14 19.24 -32.09 -14.71
CA VAL A 14 17.80 -31.95 -14.99
C VAL A 14 17.05 -31.51 -13.75
N TRP A 15 17.35 -32.05 -12.57
CA TRP A 15 16.73 -31.61 -11.31
C TRP A 15 17.05 -30.16 -10.99
N SER A 16 18.31 -29.72 -11.17
CA SER A 16 18.68 -28.34 -10.90
C SER A 16 18.04 -27.32 -11.86
N ASN A 17 17.63 -27.77 -13.06
CA ASN A 17 16.91 -26.95 -14.03
C ASN A 17 15.37 -26.97 -13.85
N ILE A 18 14.83 -27.93 -13.10
CA ILE A 18 13.39 -28.06 -12.85
C ILE A 18 12.96 -27.36 -11.54
N SER A 19 13.89 -26.79 -10.79
CA SER A 19 13.50 -25.96 -9.64
C SER A 19 12.71 -24.78 -10.17
N PRO A 20 11.38 -24.71 -9.93
CA PRO A 20 10.61 -23.57 -10.38
C PRO A 20 11.11 -22.36 -9.64
N HIS A 21 11.68 -21.42 -10.37
CA HIS A 21 11.94 -20.07 -9.88
C HIS A 21 10.62 -19.32 -9.82
N ASP A 22 9.70 -19.76 -8.95
CA ASP A 22 8.49 -18.99 -8.60
C ASP A 22 8.81 -17.68 -7.86
N GLN A 23 10.08 -17.38 -7.66
CA GLN A 23 10.51 -16.15 -7.02
C GLN A 23 10.29 -14.90 -7.88
N THR A 24 10.23 -15.04 -9.19
CA THR A 24 10.07 -13.88 -10.08
C THR A 24 8.68 -13.22 -9.91
N GLY A 25 7.64 -14.01 -9.75
CA GLY A 25 6.29 -13.49 -9.51
C GLY A 25 6.16 -12.77 -8.18
N THR A 26 6.69 -13.35 -7.12
CA THR A 26 6.66 -12.77 -5.77
C THR A 26 7.48 -11.48 -5.69
N GLN A 27 8.67 -11.47 -6.30
CA GLN A 27 9.53 -10.27 -6.31
C GLN A 27 8.90 -9.11 -7.11
N LEU A 28 8.26 -9.41 -8.24
CA LEU A 28 7.56 -8.39 -9.03
C LEU A 28 6.35 -7.84 -8.26
N GLN A 29 5.61 -8.69 -7.59
CA GLN A 29 4.48 -8.27 -6.76
C GLN A 29 4.94 -7.43 -5.58
N ASP A 30 5.98 -7.83 -4.87
CA ASP A 30 6.54 -7.08 -3.75
C ASP A 30 7.09 -5.72 -4.19
N SER A 31 7.73 -5.65 -5.35
CA SER A 31 8.21 -4.39 -5.91
C SER A 31 7.06 -3.45 -6.27
N THR A 32 5.97 -3.97 -6.82
CA THR A 32 4.78 -3.20 -7.16
C THR A 32 4.08 -2.65 -5.91
N LEU A 33 3.93 -3.47 -4.86
CA LEU A 33 3.36 -3.06 -3.59
C LEU A 33 4.23 -1.99 -2.89
N SER A 34 5.53 -2.16 -2.92
CA SER A 34 6.49 -1.19 -2.38
C SER A 34 6.41 0.15 -3.12
N GLN A 35 6.36 0.14 -4.45
CA GLN A 35 6.17 1.33 -5.27
C GLN A 35 4.84 2.03 -4.93
N ARG A 36 3.76 1.28 -4.79
CA ARG A 36 2.46 1.82 -4.42
C ARG A 36 2.48 2.45 -3.03
N ALA A 37 3.12 1.81 -2.07
CA ALA A 37 3.30 2.34 -0.71
C ALA A 37 4.12 3.64 -0.71
N ILE A 38 5.22 3.70 -1.45
CA ILE A 38 6.04 4.92 -1.62
C ILE A 38 5.19 6.06 -2.18
N GLN A 39 4.42 5.79 -3.23
CA GLN A 39 3.55 6.81 -3.84
C GLN A 39 2.45 7.27 -2.89
N THR A 40 1.90 6.38 -2.07
CA THR A 40 0.89 6.72 -1.06
C THR A 40 1.47 7.67 0.00
N VAL A 41 2.65 7.38 0.52
CA VAL A 41 3.33 8.25 1.50
C VAL A 41 3.68 9.60 0.87
N ARG A 42 4.16 9.61 -0.37
CA ARG A 42 4.42 10.85 -1.10
C ARG A 42 3.15 11.67 -1.31
N TYR A 43 2.05 11.02 -1.63
CA TYR A 43 0.76 11.67 -1.84
C TYR A 43 0.27 12.38 -0.57
N ILE A 44 0.29 11.72 0.59
CA ILE A 44 -0.13 12.35 1.84
C ILE A 44 0.80 13.50 2.24
N ASN A 45 2.09 13.39 1.98
CA ASN A 45 3.03 14.48 2.23
C ASN A 45 2.72 15.71 1.35
N ASN A 46 2.43 15.51 0.07
CA ASN A 46 2.02 16.59 -0.82
C ASN A 46 0.70 17.26 -0.35
N ILE A 47 -0.24 16.48 0.15
CA ILE A 47 -1.47 17.02 0.74
C ILE A 47 -1.17 17.88 1.95
N ASN A 48 -0.27 17.43 2.82
CA ASN A 48 0.12 18.17 4.02
C ASN A 48 0.80 19.49 3.66
N ASP A 49 1.72 19.47 2.69
CA ASP A 49 2.39 20.68 2.20
C ASP A 49 1.39 21.66 1.58
N TRP A 50 0.45 21.15 0.80
CA TRP A 50 -0.62 21.98 0.23
C TRP A 50 -1.49 22.60 1.33
N ARG A 51 -1.89 21.83 2.34
CA ARG A 51 -2.70 22.32 3.47
C ARG A 51 -1.97 23.36 4.30
N TYR A 52 -0.69 23.24 4.47
CA TYR A 52 0.13 24.26 5.15
C TYR A 52 -0.03 25.64 4.49
N ASN A 53 -0.12 25.66 3.16
CA ASN A 53 -0.33 26.86 2.38
C ASN A 53 -1.82 27.25 2.22
N ASN A 54 -2.75 26.37 2.57
CA ASN A 54 -4.20 26.57 2.45
C ASN A 54 -4.92 26.18 3.76
N PRO A 55 -4.64 26.86 4.89
CA PRO A 55 -5.13 26.43 6.20
C PRO A 55 -6.65 26.58 6.39
N SER A 56 -7.31 27.30 5.53
CA SER A 56 -8.79 27.45 5.54
C SER A 56 -9.53 26.23 4.99
N GLN A 57 -8.85 25.37 4.21
CA GLN A 57 -9.46 24.17 3.65
C GLN A 57 -9.46 23.04 4.67
N LYS A 58 -10.60 22.77 5.27
CA LYS A 58 -10.77 21.77 6.34
C LYS A 58 -11.59 20.57 5.93
N ASP A 59 -12.37 20.70 4.87
CA ASP A 59 -13.28 19.68 4.38
C ASP A 59 -13.22 19.60 2.85
N GLY A 60 -13.58 18.45 2.29
CA GLY A 60 -13.67 18.21 0.86
C GLY A 60 -12.51 17.41 0.28
N VAL A 61 -12.39 17.42 -1.03
CA VAL A 61 -11.37 16.68 -1.79
C VAL A 61 -10.40 17.68 -2.42
N ILE A 62 -9.10 17.38 -2.33
CA ILE A 62 -8.07 18.16 -3.00
C ILE A 62 -7.80 17.50 -4.34
N PRO A 63 -7.99 18.20 -5.48
CA PRO A 63 -7.75 17.63 -6.80
C PRO A 63 -6.25 17.48 -7.08
N ASP A 64 -5.87 16.51 -7.91
CA ASP A 64 -4.47 16.27 -8.30
C ASP A 64 -3.83 17.52 -8.97
N SER A 65 -4.64 18.32 -9.65
CA SER A 65 -4.17 19.57 -10.25
C SER A 65 -3.57 20.56 -9.25
N ALA A 66 -3.98 20.48 -7.97
CA ALA A 66 -3.40 21.31 -6.92
C ALA A 66 -1.94 20.96 -6.60
N PHE A 67 -1.48 19.75 -6.95
CA PHE A 67 -0.12 19.27 -6.71
C PHE A 67 0.76 19.33 -7.96
N GLY A 68 0.19 19.61 -9.13
CA GLY A 68 0.91 19.61 -10.40
C GLY A 68 1.35 18.24 -10.90
N TRP A 69 0.77 17.15 -10.39
CA TRP A 69 1.02 15.78 -10.85
C TRP A 69 -0.23 14.90 -10.62
N SER A 70 -0.28 13.76 -11.30
CA SER A 70 -1.38 12.81 -11.15
C SER A 70 -1.03 11.74 -10.14
N SER A 71 -1.96 11.45 -9.23
CA SER A 71 -1.83 10.34 -8.31
C SER A 71 -1.97 8.99 -9.00
N LEU A 72 -1.64 7.92 -8.28
CA LEU A 72 -1.90 6.56 -8.78
C LEU A 72 -3.41 6.32 -8.95
N PRO A 73 -3.81 5.49 -9.93
CA PRO A 73 -5.19 5.05 -10.05
C PRO A 73 -5.70 4.46 -8.74
N ALA A 74 -6.95 4.77 -8.39
CA ALA A 74 -7.63 4.36 -7.17
C ALA A 74 -7.02 4.87 -5.84
N LEU A 75 -6.08 5.81 -5.90
CA LEU A 75 -5.59 6.55 -4.73
C LEU A 75 -6.36 7.85 -4.60
N HIS A 76 -7.06 8.03 -3.49
CA HIS A 76 -7.96 9.14 -3.25
C HIS A 76 -7.67 9.84 -1.93
N ASN A 77 -8.13 11.07 -1.81
CA ASN A 77 -8.10 11.82 -0.56
C ASN A 77 -9.48 12.38 -0.21
N VAL A 78 -9.70 12.59 1.06
CA VAL A 78 -10.80 13.39 1.57
C VAL A 78 -10.37 14.08 2.86
N LEU A 79 -10.75 15.34 3.02
CA LEU A 79 -10.60 16.09 4.24
C LEU A 79 -11.95 16.11 4.96
N GLN A 80 -11.93 15.83 6.25
CA GLN A 80 -13.10 15.94 7.10
C GLN A 80 -12.69 16.38 8.50
N ALA A 81 -13.31 17.43 9.01
CA ALA A 81 -13.02 18.01 10.33
C ALA A 81 -11.52 18.27 10.55
N ASP A 82 -10.87 18.86 9.54
CA ASP A 82 -9.44 19.21 9.54
C ASP A 82 -8.47 18.01 9.57
N ARG A 83 -8.98 16.81 9.28
CA ARG A 83 -8.18 15.58 9.18
C ARG A 83 -8.09 15.10 7.73
N VAL A 84 -6.93 14.64 7.33
CA VAL A 84 -6.69 14.05 6.00
C VAL A 84 -6.88 12.55 6.06
N TYR A 85 -7.62 12.03 5.08
CA TYR A 85 -7.77 10.60 4.82
C TYR A 85 -7.28 10.33 3.40
N VAL A 86 -6.20 9.59 3.26
CA VAL A 86 -5.75 9.04 1.98
C VAL A 86 -6.16 7.58 1.95
N TYR A 87 -6.93 7.17 0.96
CA TYR A 87 -7.50 5.84 0.90
C TYR A 87 -7.41 5.20 -0.48
N GLN A 88 -7.37 3.89 -0.49
CA GLN A 88 -7.30 3.05 -1.68
C GLN A 88 -7.84 1.66 -1.36
N PRO A 89 -8.25 0.86 -2.37
CA PRO A 89 -8.61 -0.54 -2.15
C PRO A 89 -7.44 -1.31 -1.53
N ASP A 90 -7.73 -2.13 -0.52
CA ASP A 90 -6.72 -3.00 0.06
C ASP A 90 -6.32 -4.11 -0.92
N GLN A 91 -5.07 -4.50 -0.86
CA GLN A 91 -4.49 -5.62 -1.60
C GLN A 91 -3.66 -6.46 -0.64
N PRO A 92 -3.55 -7.79 -0.86
CA PRO A 92 -2.67 -8.63 -0.07
C PRO A 92 -1.25 -8.06 -0.01
N GLY A 93 -0.74 -7.82 1.21
CA GLY A 93 0.59 -7.26 1.45
C GLY A 93 0.72 -5.73 1.37
N LEU A 94 -0.29 -5.00 0.90
CA LEU A 94 -0.21 -3.54 0.77
C LEU A 94 -0.11 -2.84 2.13
N MET A 95 -0.87 -3.29 3.13
CA MET A 95 -0.80 -2.73 4.48
C MET A 95 0.60 -2.89 5.07
N SER A 96 1.22 -4.06 4.92
CA SER A 96 2.59 -4.31 5.37
C SER A 96 3.61 -3.43 4.66
N ALA A 97 3.47 -3.26 3.34
CA ALA A 97 4.33 -2.37 2.55
C ALA A 97 4.16 -0.90 2.97
N LEU A 98 2.94 -0.46 3.23
CA LEU A 98 2.67 0.90 3.68
C LEU A 98 3.20 1.16 5.09
N LEU A 99 3.05 0.19 6.01
CA LEU A 99 3.67 0.27 7.33
C LEU A 99 5.19 0.38 7.26
N ALA A 100 5.84 -0.42 6.40
CA ALA A 100 7.28 -0.33 6.19
C ALA A 100 7.72 1.05 5.68
N GLN A 101 7.01 1.61 4.70
CA GLN A 101 7.32 2.94 4.14
C GLN A 101 7.01 4.09 5.10
N SER A 102 5.98 3.96 5.92
CA SER A 102 5.58 4.96 6.91
C SER A 102 6.31 4.83 8.25
N ARG A 103 7.32 3.96 8.34
CA ARG A 103 8.07 3.64 9.57
C ARG A 103 7.15 3.15 10.69
N HIS A 104 6.27 2.22 10.36
CA HIS A 104 5.27 1.63 11.26
C HIS A 104 4.33 2.67 11.89
N SER A 105 3.87 3.62 11.08
CA SER A 105 2.93 4.64 11.52
C SER A 105 1.66 4.02 12.10
N ALA A 106 1.26 4.46 13.29
CA ALA A 106 -0.01 4.10 13.90
C ALA A 106 -1.25 4.70 13.17
N LEU A 107 -1.01 5.51 12.13
CA LEU A 107 -2.05 6.20 11.36
C LEU A 107 -2.50 5.42 10.12
N VAL A 108 -2.03 4.18 9.95
CA VAL A 108 -2.43 3.28 8.88
C VAL A 108 -3.45 2.29 9.41
N GLY A 109 -4.57 2.16 8.73
CA GLY A 109 -5.64 1.24 9.12
C GLY A 109 -6.46 0.75 7.93
N LYS A 110 -7.36 -0.17 8.19
CA LYS A 110 -8.31 -0.73 7.22
C LYS A 110 -9.74 -0.52 7.71
N VAL A 111 -10.62 -0.17 6.79
CA VAL A 111 -12.05 0.01 7.10
C VAL A 111 -12.75 -1.35 7.09
N VAL A 112 -13.33 -1.72 8.23
CA VAL A 112 -14.12 -2.93 8.42
C VAL A 112 -15.39 -2.57 9.17
N ALA A 113 -16.56 -2.86 8.60
CA ALA A 113 -17.87 -2.56 9.19
C ALA A 113 -17.97 -1.09 9.66
N ARG A 114 -17.55 -0.16 8.82
CA ARG A 114 -17.52 1.30 9.08
C ARG A 114 -16.60 1.72 10.22
N ARG A 115 -15.69 0.87 10.65
CA ARG A 115 -14.67 1.18 11.65
C ARG A 115 -13.29 1.13 11.03
N LEU A 116 -12.41 2.01 11.46
CA LEU A 116 -11.02 1.98 11.06
C LEU A 116 -10.23 1.16 12.07
N LEU A 117 -9.69 0.02 11.61
CA LEU A 117 -8.91 -0.89 12.45
C LEU A 117 -7.43 -0.77 12.09
N ASP A 118 -6.57 -0.78 13.10
CA ASP A 118 -5.12 -0.81 12.91
C ASP A 118 -4.63 -2.19 12.41
N SER A 119 -3.32 -2.34 12.23
CA SER A 119 -2.71 -3.59 11.76
C SER A 119 -2.87 -4.77 12.74
N PHE A 120 -3.24 -4.50 13.99
CA PHE A 120 -3.50 -5.50 15.01
C PHE A 120 -4.98 -5.80 15.19
N GLY A 121 -5.85 -5.12 14.44
CA GLY A 121 -7.30 -5.28 14.52
C GLY A 121 -7.97 -4.44 15.61
N ASN A 122 -7.27 -3.48 16.22
CA ASN A 122 -7.85 -2.59 17.21
C ASN A 122 -8.57 -1.42 16.52
N ASP A 123 -9.73 -1.04 17.07
CA ASP A 123 -10.47 0.13 16.61
C ASP A 123 -9.69 1.43 16.93
N MET A 124 -9.38 2.19 15.90
CA MET A 124 -8.67 3.47 16.04
C MET A 124 -9.56 4.61 16.55
N GLN A 125 -10.86 4.33 16.74
CA GLN A 125 -11.87 5.29 17.25
C GLN A 125 -11.96 6.56 16.39
N VAL A 126 -11.80 6.41 15.09
CA VAL A 126 -11.88 7.48 14.10
C VAL A 126 -13.17 7.34 13.30
N ASN A 127 -13.91 8.44 13.15
CA ASN A 127 -15.06 8.47 12.26
C ASN A 127 -14.61 8.35 10.81
N VAL A 128 -15.08 7.29 10.15
CA VAL A 128 -14.75 7.07 8.73
C VAL A 128 -15.70 7.89 7.87
N PRO A 129 -15.20 8.78 6.98
CA PRO A 129 -16.02 9.50 6.03
C PRO A 129 -16.87 8.56 5.15
N ASP A 130 -18.08 8.97 4.79
CA ASP A 130 -19.01 8.14 4.00
C ASP A 130 -18.48 7.81 2.61
N SER A 131 -17.59 8.63 2.07
CA SER A 131 -16.91 8.39 0.78
C SER A 131 -15.94 7.22 0.80
N ILE A 132 -15.50 6.77 1.98
CA ILE A 132 -14.58 5.65 2.14
C ILE A 132 -15.39 4.38 2.39
N THR A 133 -15.29 3.42 1.48
CA THR A 133 -16.00 2.14 1.57
C THR A 133 -15.26 1.13 2.44
N ASP A 134 -16.01 0.16 2.98
CA ASP A 134 -15.42 -0.98 3.68
C ASP A 134 -14.44 -1.72 2.75
N GLY A 135 -13.36 -2.23 3.31
CA GLY A 135 -12.27 -2.85 2.57
C GLY A 135 -11.21 -1.88 2.05
N SER A 136 -11.36 -0.59 2.29
CA SER A 136 -10.34 0.41 1.96
C SER A 136 -9.21 0.42 2.98
N LEU A 137 -7.98 0.56 2.49
CA LEU A 137 -6.81 0.89 3.30
C LEU A 137 -6.71 2.40 3.43
N VAL A 138 -6.53 2.90 4.63
CA VAL A 138 -6.54 4.33 4.94
C VAL A 138 -5.24 4.73 5.64
N TYR A 139 -4.66 5.83 5.17
CA TYR A 139 -3.56 6.51 5.86
C TYR A 139 -4.05 7.89 6.32
N LEU A 140 -4.02 8.11 7.62
CA LEU A 140 -4.48 9.34 8.25
C LEU A 140 -3.36 10.36 8.40
N ASN A 141 -3.76 11.62 8.56
CA ASN A 141 -2.89 12.67 9.11
C ASN A 141 -3.71 13.69 9.92
#